data_a900eaa32707af641845598b2145b882
#
_entry.id   a900eaa32707af641845598b2145b882
#
_cell.length_a   1.000
_cell.length_b   1.000
_cell.length_c   1.000
_cell.angle_alpha   90.00
_cell.angle_beta   90.00
_cell.angle_gamma   90.00
#
_symmetry.space_group_name_H-M   'P 1'
#
loop_
_entity.id
_entity.type
_entity.pdbx_description
1 polymer ?
#
loop_
_entity_poly.entity_id
_entity_poly.type
_entity_poly.pdbx_seq_one_letter_code
_entity_poly.pdbx_strand_id
1 'polypeptide(L)'
;MRLPRFLMPRTVASAHCDLPCGVYDPAQARIEAESIKGITEKYQANTDPEFRTRAILIKEQRAELVKHHLWVLWTDYFKAPHFEKYPNLNQLFNEATKLAGASGVKGSLDPAVADQLLGKIEEISKIFWETKQS
;
A
#
# COMPACT_ATOMS: atom_id res chain seq x y z
N MET A 1 -34.26 -13.35 -0.02
CA MET A 1 -33.77 -14.63 -0.54
C MET A 1 -32.36 -14.88 -0.01
N ARG A 2 -32.15 -15.94 0.78
CA ARG A 2 -30.79 -16.28 1.26
C ARG A 2 -30.12 -17.18 0.23
N LEU A 3 -28.92 -16.79 -0.24
CA LEU A 3 -28.11 -17.64 -1.12
C LEU A 3 -27.74 -18.96 -0.41
N PRO A 4 -27.76 -20.10 -1.14
CA PRO A 4 -27.31 -21.37 -0.59
C PRO A 4 -25.86 -21.29 -0.11
N ARG A 5 -25.53 -21.95 0.99
CA ARG A 5 -24.23 -21.88 1.68
C ARG A 5 -23.03 -22.22 0.77
N PHE A 6 -23.23 -23.02 -0.27
CA PHE A 6 -22.17 -23.37 -1.24
C PHE A 6 -21.87 -22.27 -2.27
N LEU A 7 -22.77 -21.28 -2.39
CA LEU A 7 -22.57 -20.10 -3.24
C LEU A 7 -22.00 -18.90 -2.47
N MET A 8 -21.81 -19.02 -1.16
CA MET A 8 -21.18 -17.96 -0.38
C MET A 8 -19.67 -17.96 -0.60
N PRO A 9 -19.05 -16.77 -0.79
CA PRO A 9 -17.60 -16.68 -0.91
C PRO A 9 -16.93 -17.22 0.38
N ARG A 10 -15.88 -18.02 0.22
CA ARG A 10 -15.10 -18.54 1.35
C ARG A 10 -14.27 -17.46 2.03
N THR A 11 -13.99 -16.40 1.32
CA THR A 11 -13.22 -15.24 1.82
C THR A 11 -14.10 -14.01 1.70
N VAL A 12 -14.33 -13.34 2.81
CA VAL A 12 -15.02 -12.05 2.85
C VAL A 12 -13.94 -10.99 3.07
N ALA A 13 -13.78 -10.08 2.12
CA ALA A 13 -12.98 -8.89 2.33
C ALA A 13 -13.77 -7.94 3.23
N SER A 14 -13.22 -7.61 4.39
CA SER A 14 -13.77 -6.55 5.23
C SER A 14 -13.17 -5.21 4.84
N ALA A 15 -14.01 -4.17 4.79
CA ALA A 15 -13.55 -2.81 4.70
C ALA A 15 -12.73 -2.44 5.95
N HIS A 16 -11.95 -1.36 5.86
CA HIS A 16 -11.16 -0.86 6.98
C HIS A 16 -12.03 -0.56 8.22
N CYS A 17 -13.19 0.05 8.00
CA CYS A 17 -14.22 0.29 9.02
C CYS A 17 -15.61 0.04 8.44
N ASP A 18 -16.51 -0.55 9.22
CA ASP A 18 -17.92 -0.65 8.88
C ASP A 18 -18.62 0.72 8.92
N LEU A 19 -18.10 1.63 9.74
CA LEU A 19 -18.53 3.02 9.84
C LEU A 19 -17.39 3.95 9.47
N PRO A 20 -17.63 5.00 8.68
CA PRO A 20 -16.63 6.01 8.37
C PRO A 20 -16.17 6.72 9.65
N CYS A 21 -14.96 6.40 10.14
CA CYS A 21 -14.42 7.00 11.34
C CYS A 21 -13.79 8.38 11.11
N GLY A 22 -13.48 8.73 9.86
CA GLY A 22 -12.79 9.96 9.50
C GLY A 22 -11.29 10.01 9.88
N VAL A 23 -10.76 8.93 10.44
CA VAL A 23 -9.36 8.83 10.89
C VAL A 23 -8.55 8.11 9.84
N TYR A 24 -7.81 8.87 9.03
CA TYR A 24 -6.95 8.37 7.96
C TYR A 24 -5.61 9.10 8.01
N ASP A 25 -4.53 8.39 7.68
CA ASP A 25 -3.19 8.97 7.59
C ASP A 25 -2.34 8.20 6.58
N PRO A 26 -1.77 8.85 5.55
CA PRO A 26 -0.83 8.22 4.61
C PRO A 26 0.43 7.64 5.27
N ALA A 27 0.72 8.04 6.50
CA ALA A 27 1.86 7.52 7.27
C ALA A 27 1.85 6.00 7.43
N GLN A 28 0.67 5.35 7.45
CA GLN A 28 0.58 3.90 7.52
C GLN A 28 1.24 3.22 6.30
N ALA A 29 0.93 3.68 5.10
CA ALA A 29 1.55 3.17 3.87
C ALA A 29 3.06 3.50 3.83
N ARG A 30 3.44 4.70 4.25
CA ARG A 30 4.84 5.14 4.28
C ARG A 30 5.69 4.27 5.21
N ILE A 31 5.23 4.00 6.42
CA ILE A 31 5.95 3.19 7.41
C ILE A 31 6.23 1.78 6.86
N GLU A 32 5.25 1.17 6.22
CA GLU A 32 5.42 -0.15 5.62
C GLU A 32 6.39 -0.13 4.43
N ALA A 33 6.36 0.91 3.61
CA ALA A 33 7.29 1.07 2.51
C ALA A 33 8.74 1.33 2.99
N GLU A 34 8.93 2.11 4.04
CA GLU A 34 10.23 2.29 4.71
C GLU A 34 10.75 0.96 5.28
N SER A 35 9.86 0.14 5.83
CA SER A 35 10.22 -1.20 6.33
C SER A 35 10.69 -2.12 5.20
N ILE A 36 10.03 -2.06 4.01
CA ILE A 36 10.47 -2.79 2.82
C ILE A 36 11.86 -2.38 2.40
N LYS A 37 12.14 -1.07 2.33
CA LYS A 37 13.48 -0.56 2.02
C LYS A 37 14.53 -1.08 2.99
N GLY A 38 14.29 -0.89 4.28
CA GLY A 38 15.23 -1.29 5.33
C GLY A 38 15.51 -2.79 5.34
N ILE A 39 14.49 -3.65 5.13
CA ILE A 39 14.72 -5.10 5.08
C ILE A 39 15.43 -5.53 3.79
N THR A 40 15.20 -4.84 2.68
CA THR A 40 15.91 -5.10 1.41
C THR A 40 17.39 -4.75 1.53
N GLU A 41 17.72 -3.62 2.15
CA GLU A 41 19.11 -3.23 2.43
C GLU A 41 19.82 -4.25 3.35
N LYS A 42 19.14 -4.70 4.41
CA LYS A 42 19.65 -5.76 5.31
C LYS A 42 19.83 -7.10 4.59
N TYR A 43 18.93 -7.45 3.68
CA TYR A 43 19.06 -8.64 2.84
C TYR A 43 20.35 -8.59 2.00
N GLN A 44 20.63 -7.45 1.38
CA GLN A 44 21.84 -7.28 0.56
C GLN A 44 23.12 -7.35 1.41
N ALA A 45 23.08 -6.81 2.63
CA ALA A 45 24.23 -6.79 3.55
C ALA A 45 24.47 -8.12 4.27
N ASN A 46 23.58 -9.10 4.16
CA ASN A 46 23.66 -10.36 4.90
C ASN A 46 23.76 -11.55 3.95
N THR A 47 24.64 -12.51 4.26
CA THR A 47 24.88 -13.72 3.46
C THR A 47 24.24 -14.98 4.07
N ASP A 48 23.70 -14.89 5.30
CA ASP A 48 23.05 -16.02 5.95
C ASP A 48 21.75 -16.42 5.22
N PRO A 49 21.64 -17.67 4.71
CA PRO A 49 20.48 -18.09 3.94
C PRO A 49 19.16 -18.05 4.72
N GLU A 50 19.21 -18.35 6.02
CA GLU A 50 18.01 -18.33 6.87
C GLU A 50 17.50 -16.90 7.05
N PHE A 51 18.40 -15.97 7.34
CA PHE A 51 18.05 -14.55 7.42
C PHE A 51 17.46 -14.05 6.10
N ARG A 52 18.08 -14.36 4.96
CA ARG A 52 17.63 -13.94 3.63
C ARG A 52 16.22 -14.48 3.31
N THR A 53 15.95 -15.72 3.65
CA THR A 53 14.61 -16.31 3.47
C THR A 53 13.57 -15.57 4.28
N ARG A 54 13.84 -15.30 5.56
CA ARG A 54 12.94 -14.53 6.43
C ARG A 54 12.75 -13.10 5.95
N ALA A 55 13.81 -12.46 5.47
CA ALA A 55 13.76 -11.11 4.94
C ALA A 55 12.83 -11.00 3.72
N ILE A 56 12.86 -11.98 2.81
CA ILE A 56 11.94 -12.03 1.67
C ILE A 56 10.49 -12.16 2.15
N LEU A 57 10.20 -13.05 3.10
CA LEU A 57 8.85 -13.22 3.64
C LEU A 57 8.32 -11.95 4.30
N ILE A 58 9.14 -11.27 5.08
CA ILE A 58 8.78 -10.01 5.73
C ILE A 58 8.54 -8.92 4.68
N LYS A 59 9.41 -8.81 3.68
CA LYS A 59 9.24 -7.87 2.57
C LYS A 59 7.89 -8.06 1.85
N GLU A 60 7.53 -9.29 1.55
CA GLU A 60 6.24 -9.64 0.93
C GLU A 60 5.05 -9.21 1.80
N GLN A 61 5.10 -9.49 3.10
CA GLN A 61 4.05 -9.10 4.05
C GLN A 61 3.89 -7.58 4.15
N ARG A 62 5.01 -6.84 4.24
CA ARG A 62 4.97 -5.37 4.27
C ARG A 62 4.41 -4.79 2.98
N ALA A 63 4.74 -5.38 1.83
CA ALA A 63 4.21 -4.97 0.53
C ALA A 63 2.68 -5.13 0.44
N GLU A 64 2.13 -6.22 0.97
CA GLU A 64 0.67 -6.37 1.07
C GLU A 64 0.03 -5.30 1.97
N LEU A 65 0.68 -4.94 3.08
CA LEU A 65 0.19 -3.89 3.96
C LEU A 65 0.24 -2.51 3.28
N VAL A 66 1.28 -2.21 2.50
CA VAL A 66 1.32 -0.98 1.67
C VAL A 66 0.09 -0.92 0.76
N LYS A 67 -0.20 -1.99 0.02
CA LYS A 67 -1.38 -2.05 -0.84
C LYS A 67 -2.66 -1.80 -0.06
N HIS A 68 -2.84 -2.49 1.07
CA HIS A 68 -4.02 -2.34 1.91
C HIS A 68 -4.23 -0.88 2.33
N HIS A 69 -3.19 -0.23 2.84
CA HIS A 69 -3.28 1.16 3.28
C HIS A 69 -3.51 2.14 2.12
N LEU A 70 -2.94 1.89 0.94
CA LEU A 70 -3.23 2.67 -0.26
C LEU A 70 -4.69 2.50 -0.69
N TRP A 71 -5.23 1.30 -0.70
CA TRP A 71 -6.62 1.04 -1.09
C TRP A 71 -7.61 1.71 -0.13
N VAL A 72 -7.33 1.69 1.17
CA VAL A 72 -8.16 2.39 2.17
C VAL A 72 -8.22 3.88 1.89
N LEU A 73 -7.10 4.52 1.58
CA LEU A 73 -7.09 5.94 1.19
C LEU A 73 -7.86 6.17 -0.10
N TRP A 74 -7.63 5.35 -1.10
CA TRP A 74 -8.21 5.49 -2.43
C TRP A 74 -9.73 5.33 -2.42
N THR A 75 -10.25 4.32 -1.73
CA THR A 75 -11.67 3.94 -1.78
C THR A 75 -12.49 4.57 -0.65
N ASP A 76 -11.91 4.76 0.53
CA ASP A 76 -12.65 5.20 1.71
C ASP A 76 -12.47 6.70 1.99
N TYR A 77 -11.26 7.22 1.86
CA TYR A 77 -10.98 8.63 2.13
C TYR A 77 -11.28 9.54 0.94
N PHE A 78 -10.63 9.30 -0.21
CA PHE A 78 -10.80 10.16 -1.39
C PHE A 78 -12.18 10.00 -2.02
N LYS A 79 -12.81 11.12 -2.37
CA LYS A 79 -14.15 11.22 -2.93
C LYS A 79 -14.12 11.89 -4.30
N ALA A 80 -15.24 11.84 -5.03
CA ALA A 80 -15.36 12.40 -6.37
C ALA A 80 -14.82 13.83 -6.52
N PRO A 81 -15.09 14.80 -5.61
CA PRO A 81 -14.53 16.15 -5.71
C PRO A 81 -13.00 16.19 -5.66
N HIS A 82 -12.36 15.27 -4.92
CA HIS A 82 -10.90 15.17 -4.87
C HIS A 82 -10.34 14.70 -6.22
N PHE A 83 -10.96 13.71 -6.86
CA PHE A 83 -10.54 13.21 -8.17
C PHE A 83 -10.77 14.24 -9.29
N GLU A 84 -11.77 15.10 -9.16
CA GLU A 84 -11.98 16.22 -10.08
C GLU A 84 -10.89 17.27 -9.92
N LYS A 85 -10.53 17.62 -8.69
CA LYS A 85 -9.48 18.60 -8.37
C LYS A 85 -8.07 18.12 -8.72
N TYR A 86 -7.82 16.80 -8.56
CA TYR A 86 -6.54 16.15 -8.82
C TYR A 86 -6.70 15.05 -9.87
N PRO A 87 -6.74 15.39 -11.17
CA PRO A 87 -7.07 14.43 -12.23
C PRO A 87 -6.10 13.24 -12.36
N ASN A 88 -4.86 13.39 -11.87
CA ASN A 88 -3.84 12.34 -11.88
C ASN A 88 -3.92 11.39 -10.67
N LEU A 89 -4.80 11.63 -9.71
CA LEU A 89 -4.83 10.89 -8.44
C LEU A 89 -5.11 9.40 -8.63
N ASN A 90 -6.04 9.03 -9.52
CA ASN A 90 -6.32 7.63 -9.82
C ASN A 90 -5.08 6.92 -10.41
N GLN A 91 -4.40 7.56 -11.35
CA GLN A 91 -3.18 7.02 -11.94
C GLN A 91 -2.08 6.86 -10.89
N LEU A 92 -1.93 7.83 -9.99
CA LEU A 92 -0.96 7.82 -8.92
C LEU A 92 -1.18 6.63 -7.98
N PHE A 93 -2.42 6.35 -7.57
CA PHE A 93 -2.76 5.15 -6.80
C PHE A 93 -2.49 3.85 -7.57
N ASN A 94 -2.81 3.81 -8.85
CA ASN A 94 -2.54 2.64 -9.69
C ASN A 94 -1.02 2.34 -9.77
N GLU A 95 -0.22 3.36 -10.01
CA GLU A 95 1.24 3.25 -10.07
C GLU A 95 1.84 2.83 -8.73
N ALA A 96 1.42 3.45 -7.63
CA ALA A 96 1.88 3.11 -6.28
C ALA A 96 1.51 1.66 -5.92
N THR A 97 0.30 1.22 -6.22
CA THR A 97 -0.15 -0.16 -5.96
C THR A 97 0.66 -1.17 -6.78
N LYS A 98 0.96 -0.87 -8.04
CA LYS A 98 1.81 -1.71 -8.89
C LYS A 98 3.25 -1.78 -8.36
N LEU A 99 3.82 -0.66 -7.93
CA LEU A 99 5.13 -0.64 -7.29
C LEU A 99 5.18 -1.44 -5.98
N ALA A 100 4.09 -1.51 -5.24
CA ALA A 100 3.96 -2.39 -4.07
C ALA A 100 3.74 -3.87 -4.44
N GLY A 101 3.56 -4.21 -5.71
CA GLY A 101 3.26 -5.55 -6.19
C GLY A 101 4.44 -6.27 -6.84
N ALA A 102 4.09 -7.29 -7.65
CA ALA A 102 5.04 -8.17 -8.33
C ALA A 102 5.93 -7.43 -9.34
N SER A 103 5.43 -6.38 -9.98
CA SER A 103 6.21 -5.52 -10.88
C SER A 103 7.05 -4.44 -10.17
N GLY A 104 7.05 -4.44 -8.86
CA GLY A 104 7.80 -3.51 -8.02
C GLY A 104 8.57 -4.23 -6.91
N VAL A 105 8.35 -3.81 -5.65
CA VAL A 105 9.13 -4.27 -4.49
C VAL A 105 9.04 -5.76 -4.20
N LYS A 106 7.95 -6.45 -4.57
CA LYS A 106 7.86 -7.90 -4.40
C LYS A 106 8.81 -8.63 -5.34
N GLY A 107 8.87 -8.22 -6.61
CA GLY A 107 9.71 -8.83 -7.64
C GLY A 107 11.15 -8.33 -7.66
N SER A 108 11.53 -7.39 -6.79
CA SER A 108 12.86 -6.78 -6.77
C SER A 108 13.53 -6.88 -5.40
N LEU A 109 14.85 -6.99 -5.44
CA LEU A 109 15.74 -6.88 -4.27
C LEU A 109 16.59 -5.60 -4.34
N ASP A 110 16.22 -4.66 -5.19
CA ASP A 110 16.86 -3.36 -5.33
C ASP A 110 16.15 -2.34 -4.42
N PRO A 111 16.83 -1.74 -3.41
CA PRO A 111 16.25 -0.70 -2.57
C PRO A 111 15.72 0.52 -3.34
N ALA A 112 16.27 0.80 -4.52
CA ALA A 112 15.82 1.91 -5.35
C ALA A 112 14.36 1.78 -5.79
N VAL A 113 13.84 0.55 -5.91
CA VAL A 113 12.43 0.31 -6.22
C VAL A 113 11.53 0.71 -5.04
N ALA A 114 11.99 0.48 -3.82
CA ALA A 114 11.30 0.97 -2.62
C ALA A 114 11.32 2.51 -2.52
N ASP A 115 12.39 3.16 -2.97
CA ASP A 115 12.45 4.62 -3.06
C ASP A 115 11.44 5.17 -4.07
N GLN A 116 11.24 4.50 -5.21
CA GLN A 116 10.19 4.87 -6.16
C GLN A 116 8.79 4.76 -5.54
N LEU A 117 8.53 3.69 -4.80
CA LEU A 117 7.27 3.51 -4.07
C LEU A 117 7.07 4.62 -3.02
N LEU A 118 8.08 4.93 -2.23
CA LEU A 118 8.06 6.00 -1.25
C LEU A 118 7.78 7.36 -1.91
N GLY A 119 8.36 7.64 -3.06
CA GLY A 119 8.10 8.85 -3.84
C GLY A 119 6.61 8.97 -4.24
N LYS A 120 5.98 7.88 -4.67
CA LYS A 120 4.55 7.87 -4.99
C LYS A 120 3.66 8.06 -3.76
N ILE A 121 4.02 7.45 -2.65
CA ILE A 121 3.31 7.63 -1.37
C ILE A 121 3.42 9.07 -0.89
N GLU A 122 4.57 9.70 -1.07
CA GLU A 122 4.77 11.12 -0.71
C GLU A 122 3.90 12.05 -1.56
N GLU A 123 3.77 11.79 -2.86
CA GLU A 123 2.86 12.54 -3.73
C GLU A 123 1.40 12.42 -3.28
N ILE A 124 0.96 11.19 -2.93
CA ILE A 124 -0.38 10.95 -2.36
C ILE A 124 -0.54 11.69 -1.03
N SER A 125 0.47 11.64 -0.18
CA SER A 125 0.47 12.31 1.12
C SER A 125 0.28 13.82 0.99
N LYS A 126 0.97 14.46 0.06
CA LYS A 126 0.81 15.91 -0.20
C LYS A 126 -0.63 16.24 -0.59
N ILE A 127 -1.21 15.51 -1.54
CA ILE A 127 -2.61 15.70 -1.95
C ILE A 127 -3.55 15.47 -0.77
N PHE A 128 -3.33 14.43 0.02
CA PHE A 128 -4.13 14.14 1.21
C PHE A 128 -4.17 15.33 2.17
N TRP A 129 -3.00 15.87 2.54
CA TRP A 129 -2.93 17.00 3.48
C TRP A 129 -3.48 18.28 2.90
N GLU A 130 -3.36 18.52 1.60
CA GLU A 130 -4.02 19.64 0.92
C GLU A 130 -5.56 19.54 1.03
N THR A 131 -6.12 18.35 0.89
CA THR A 131 -7.58 18.14 1.05
C THR A 131 -8.06 18.32 2.48
N LYS A 132 -7.19 18.17 3.47
CA LYS A 132 -7.53 18.40 4.89
C LYS A 132 -7.57 19.89 5.26
N GLN A 133 -6.91 20.73 4.47
CA GLN A 133 -6.83 22.19 4.71
C GLN A 133 -7.93 22.96 3.99
N SER A 134 -8.64 22.33 3.08
CA SER A 134 -9.68 22.96 2.24
C SER A 134 -11.10 22.79 2.78
#